data_c0771650c8cca669d8cf583fd444612a
#
_entry.id   c0771650c8cca669d8cf583fd444612a
#
_cell.length_a   1.000
_cell.length_b   1.000
_cell.length_c   1.000
_cell.angle_alpha   90.00
_cell.angle_beta   90.00
_cell.angle_gamma   90.00
#
_symmetry.space_group_name_H-M   'P 1'
#
loop_
_entity.id
_entity.type
_entity.pdbx_description
1 polymer ?
#
loop_
_entity_poly.entity_id
_entity_poly.type
_entity_poly.pdbx_seq_one_letter_code
_entity_poly.pdbx_strand_id
1 'polypeptide(L)'
;MSKDIKYLAKDGFMARKIAGELLLIPVGERTQELNGMVTLNDTGMFIWECLSEPKSEAELIEMIMEEFDVLKEKVEIDVRAFIRNGLDEGMIIRL
;
A
#
# COMPACT_ATOMS: atom_id res chain seq x y z
N MET A 1 -16.79 8.03 16.81
CA MET A 1 -16.46 8.41 15.78
C MET A 1 -15.47 7.77 15.15
N SER A 2 -15.62 7.24 14.24
CA SER A 2 -14.77 6.44 13.77
C SER A 2 -14.08 6.91 12.71
N LYS A 3 -13.42 7.89 12.84
CA LYS A 3 -12.62 8.16 11.89
C LYS A 3 -11.53 7.29 11.86
N ASP A 4 -11.47 6.28 12.61
CA ASP A 4 -10.30 5.44 12.64
C ASP A 4 -10.50 4.19 11.85
N ILE A 5 -10.97 4.34 10.64
CA ILE A 5 -10.99 3.22 9.72
C ILE A 5 -9.55 2.80 9.46
N LYS A 6 -9.27 1.53 9.63
CA LYS A 6 -7.93 1.03 9.43
C LYS A 6 -7.88 0.06 8.26
N TYR A 7 -6.69 -0.06 7.70
CA TYR A 7 -6.46 -0.89 6.53
C TYR A 7 -5.30 -1.84 6.81
N LEU A 8 -5.24 -2.92 6.09
CA LEU A 8 -4.23 -3.93 6.28
C LEU A 8 -3.88 -4.53 4.94
N ALA A 9 -2.60 -4.81 4.73
CA ALA A 9 -2.17 -5.51 3.52
C ALA A 9 -2.69 -6.94 3.57
N LYS A 10 -3.24 -7.41 2.45
CA LYS A 10 -3.79 -8.74 2.41
C LYS A 10 -2.68 -9.75 2.17
N ASP A 11 -2.82 -10.94 2.74
CA ASP A 11 -1.86 -12.01 2.55
C ASP A 11 -1.84 -12.45 1.10
N GLY A 12 -0.76 -13.04 0.68
CA GLY A 12 -0.69 -13.62 -0.65
C GLY A 12 0.05 -12.75 -1.65
N PHE A 13 0.77 -11.74 -1.19
CA PHE A 13 1.55 -10.88 -2.06
C PHE A 13 2.96 -10.75 -1.51
N MET A 14 3.93 -10.64 -2.40
CA MET A 14 5.32 -10.49 -2.02
C MET A 14 5.90 -9.30 -2.77
N ALA A 15 6.59 -8.43 -2.04
CA ALA A 15 7.24 -7.29 -2.65
C ALA A 15 8.65 -7.68 -3.07
N ARG A 16 9.01 -7.33 -4.30
CA ARG A 16 10.33 -7.66 -4.83
C ARG A 16 10.86 -6.54 -5.69
N LYS A 17 12.19 -6.46 -5.76
CA LYS A 17 12.83 -5.51 -6.64
C LYS A 17 13.42 -6.31 -7.80
N ILE A 18 12.93 -6.06 -9.00
CA ILE A 18 13.37 -6.77 -10.18
C ILE A 18 13.75 -5.75 -11.24
N ALA A 19 14.98 -5.83 -11.72
CA ALA A 19 15.47 -4.93 -12.77
C ALA A 19 15.31 -3.47 -12.37
N GLY A 20 15.50 -3.17 -11.10
CA GLY A 20 15.42 -1.79 -10.62
C GLY A 20 14.02 -1.30 -10.30
N GLU A 21 13.00 -2.15 -10.50
CA GLU A 21 11.63 -1.75 -10.21
C GLU A 21 11.10 -2.49 -9.00
N LEU A 22 10.27 -1.79 -8.22
CA LEU A 22 9.63 -2.39 -7.06
C LEU A 22 8.30 -2.96 -7.50
N LEU A 23 8.14 -4.27 -7.30
CA LEU A 23 6.96 -4.98 -7.78
C LEU A 23 6.26 -5.70 -6.64
N LEU A 24 4.94 -5.70 -6.70
CA LEU A 24 4.13 -6.48 -5.79
C LEU A 24 3.61 -7.67 -6.59
N ILE A 25 3.98 -8.87 -6.16
CA ILE A 25 3.74 -10.08 -6.93
C ILE A 25 2.81 -10.99 -6.17
N PRO A 26 1.70 -11.45 -6.80
CA PRO A 26 0.84 -12.42 -6.13
C PRO A 26 1.56 -13.76 -6.03
N VAL A 27 1.37 -14.46 -4.91
CA VAL A 27 2.00 -15.75 -4.69
C VAL A 27 0.94 -16.76 -4.28
N GLY A 28 1.25 -18.04 -4.45
CA GLY A 28 0.34 -19.09 -4.05
C GLY A 28 -0.93 -19.02 -4.89
N GLU A 29 -2.06 -19.16 -4.22
CA GLU A 29 -3.33 -19.17 -4.92
C GLU A 29 -3.69 -17.82 -5.49
N ARG A 30 -3.03 -16.77 -5.02
CA ARG A 30 -3.33 -15.44 -5.51
C ARG A 30 -2.86 -15.21 -6.93
N THR A 31 -1.97 -16.05 -7.42
CA THR A 31 -1.47 -15.87 -8.79
C THR A 31 -2.57 -15.91 -9.82
N GLN A 32 -3.72 -16.48 -9.47
CA GLN A 32 -4.82 -16.56 -10.40
C GLN A 32 -5.80 -15.40 -10.28
N GLU A 33 -5.65 -14.60 -9.23
CA GLU A 33 -6.59 -13.52 -9.00
C GLU A 33 -6.18 -12.21 -9.60
N LEU A 34 -4.91 -12.06 -9.92
CA LEU A 34 -4.41 -10.83 -10.52
C LEU A 34 -3.85 -11.12 -11.88
N ASN A 35 -3.97 -10.14 -12.76
CA ASN A 35 -3.46 -10.32 -14.09
C ASN A 35 -2.04 -9.86 -14.21
N GLY A 36 -1.26 -10.02 -13.18
CA GLY A 36 0.14 -9.66 -13.28
C GLY A 36 0.63 -8.95 -12.04
N MET A 37 1.79 -8.32 -12.18
CA MET A 37 2.46 -7.67 -11.09
C MET A 37 2.06 -6.20 -11.03
N VAL A 38 2.07 -5.64 -9.84
CA VAL A 38 1.77 -4.23 -9.64
C VAL A 38 3.09 -3.52 -9.36
N THR A 39 3.39 -2.47 -10.13
CA THR A 39 4.59 -1.69 -9.92
C THR A 39 4.36 -0.68 -8.82
N LEU A 40 5.32 -0.57 -7.90
CA LEU A 40 5.23 0.38 -6.80
C LEU A 40 6.39 1.35 -6.89
N ASN A 41 6.14 2.61 -6.54
CA ASN A 41 7.25 3.55 -6.37
C ASN A 41 7.70 3.45 -4.91
N ASP A 42 8.68 4.27 -4.53
CA ASP A 42 9.25 4.20 -3.19
C ASP A 42 8.19 4.48 -2.12
N THR A 43 7.34 5.46 -2.35
CA THR A 43 6.29 5.79 -1.40
C THR A 43 5.29 4.63 -1.29
N GLY A 44 4.92 4.04 -2.42
CA GLY A 44 4.00 2.91 -2.41
C GLY A 44 4.56 1.71 -1.68
N MET A 45 5.86 1.43 -1.86
CA MET A 45 6.49 0.34 -1.14
C MET A 45 6.48 0.61 0.37
N PHE A 46 6.76 1.87 0.75
CA PHE A 46 6.74 2.23 2.17
C PHE A 46 5.35 2.04 2.76
N ILE A 47 4.31 2.48 2.04
CA ILE A 47 2.93 2.30 2.50
C ILE A 47 2.61 0.82 2.65
N TRP A 48 3.01 0.02 1.66
CA TRP A 48 2.74 -1.41 1.70
C TRP A 48 3.37 -2.04 2.94
N GLU A 49 4.61 -1.66 3.24
CA GLU A 49 5.29 -2.21 4.41
C GLU A 49 4.63 -1.76 5.71
N CYS A 50 4.15 -0.50 5.76
CA CYS A 50 3.47 -0.01 6.94
C CYS A 50 2.18 -0.77 7.18
N LEU A 51 1.54 -1.25 6.13
CA LEU A 51 0.27 -1.96 6.24
C LEU A 51 0.41 -3.41 6.64
N SER A 52 1.62 -3.83 7.04
CA SER A 52 1.79 -5.15 7.65
C SER A 52 1.06 -5.18 9.00
N GLU A 53 0.72 -4.00 9.53
CA GLU A 53 -0.13 -3.87 10.70
C GLU A 53 -1.25 -2.91 10.37
N PRO A 54 -2.38 -2.96 11.06
CA PRO A 54 -3.48 -2.05 10.74
C PRO A 54 -3.08 -0.60 10.90
N LYS A 55 -3.40 0.21 9.90
CA LYS A 55 -3.10 1.65 9.92
C LYS A 55 -4.23 2.42 9.28
N SER A 56 -4.51 3.60 9.83
CA SER A 56 -5.48 4.50 9.22
C SER A 56 -4.76 5.38 8.19
N GLU A 57 -5.54 6.10 7.39
CA GLU A 57 -4.95 7.05 6.44
C GLU A 57 -4.10 8.08 7.18
N ALA A 58 -4.61 8.59 8.29
CA ALA A 58 -3.89 9.63 9.03
C ALA A 58 -2.54 9.10 9.53
N GLU A 59 -2.53 7.86 10.01
CA GLU A 59 -1.29 7.26 10.48
C GLU A 59 -0.29 7.10 9.35
N LEU A 60 -0.75 6.66 8.19
CA LEU A 60 0.13 6.50 7.03
C LEU A 60 0.71 7.83 6.59
N ILE A 61 -0.13 8.88 6.58
CA ILE A 61 0.34 10.20 6.19
C ILE A 61 1.44 10.68 7.13
N GLU A 62 1.23 10.52 8.44
CA GLU A 62 2.24 10.93 9.39
C GLU A 62 3.54 10.16 9.23
N MET A 63 3.45 8.85 9.00
CA MET A 63 4.64 8.03 8.86
C MET A 63 5.43 8.42 7.61
N ILE A 64 4.74 8.73 6.53
CA ILE A 64 5.41 9.16 5.31
C ILE A 64 6.08 10.51 5.51
N MET A 65 5.39 11.42 6.19
CA MET A 65 5.94 12.75 6.44
C MET A 65 7.21 12.68 7.29
N GLU A 66 7.32 11.66 8.15
CA GLU A 66 8.51 11.50 8.95
C GLU A 66 9.65 10.88 8.17
N GLU A 67 9.31 10.04 7.19
CA GLU A 67 10.33 9.32 6.46
C GLU A 67 10.82 10.05 5.21
N PHE A 68 9.97 10.83 4.58
CA PHE A 68 10.28 11.50 3.33
C PHE A 68 10.06 13.00 3.45
N ASP A 69 10.83 13.77 2.68
CA ASP A 69 10.71 15.22 2.68
C ASP A 69 9.73 15.59 1.57
N VAL A 70 8.45 15.57 1.88
CA VAL A 70 7.40 15.78 0.90
C VAL A 70 6.33 16.69 1.46
N LEU A 71 5.52 17.26 0.56
CA LEU A 71 4.44 18.14 0.97
C LEU A 71 3.25 17.29 1.43
N LYS A 72 2.61 17.72 2.51
CA LYS A 72 1.51 16.97 3.08
C LYS A 72 0.37 16.80 2.09
N GLU A 73 0.07 17.84 1.31
CA GLU A 73 -1.03 17.75 0.35
C GLU A 73 -0.81 16.65 -0.66
N LYS A 74 0.44 16.50 -1.10
CA LYS A 74 0.74 15.45 -2.06
C LYS A 74 0.65 14.08 -1.41
N VAL A 75 1.10 13.96 -0.17
CA VAL A 75 1.05 12.69 0.55
C VAL A 75 -0.40 12.25 0.73
N GLU A 76 -1.28 13.19 1.06
CA GLU A 76 -2.69 12.85 1.24
C GLU A 76 -3.28 12.27 -0.03
N ILE A 77 -2.96 12.86 -1.17
CA ILE A 77 -3.46 12.37 -2.44
C ILE A 77 -2.89 10.98 -2.74
N ASP A 78 -1.59 10.82 -2.50
CA ASP A 78 -0.93 9.55 -2.81
C ASP A 78 -1.43 8.41 -1.92
N VAL A 79 -1.64 8.69 -0.63
CA VAL A 79 -2.13 7.67 0.28
C VAL A 79 -3.54 7.24 -0.10
N ARG A 80 -4.42 8.20 -0.39
CA ARG A 80 -5.78 7.86 -0.76
C ARG A 80 -5.83 7.06 -2.05
N ALA A 81 -5.00 7.45 -3.02
CA ALA A 81 -4.96 6.72 -4.28
C ALA A 81 -4.45 5.30 -4.08
N PHE A 82 -3.40 5.14 -3.26
CA PHE A 82 -2.83 3.83 -3.00
C PHE A 82 -3.86 2.91 -2.34
N ILE A 83 -4.57 3.43 -1.34
CA ILE A 83 -5.55 2.62 -0.62
C ILE A 83 -6.70 2.25 -1.54
N ARG A 84 -7.20 3.22 -2.32
CA ARG A 84 -8.31 2.93 -3.23
C ARG A 84 -7.91 1.87 -4.24
N ASN A 85 -6.75 2.03 -4.85
CA ASN A 85 -6.29 1.05 -5.85
C ASN A 85 -6.05 -0.31 -5.21
N GLY A 86 -5.50 -0.32 -4.00
CA GLY A 86 -5.26 -1.58 -3.30
C GLY A 86 -6.55 -2.29 -2.95
N LEU A 87 -7.59 -1.55 -2.56
CA LEU A 87 -8.88 -2.16 -2.28
C LEU A 87 -9.49 -2.72 -3.56
N ASP A 88 -9.42 -1.96 -4.66
CA ASP A 88 -9.97 -2.38 -5.93
C ASP A 88 -9.28 -3.61 -6.47
N GLU A 89 -7.96 -3.71 -6.26
CA GLU A 89 -7.20 -4.83 -6.76
C GLU A 89 -7.16 -6.01 -5.80
N GLY A 90 -7.76 -5.88 -4.64
CA GLY A 90 -7.77 -6.98 -3.69
C GLY A 90 -6.48 -7.15 -2.91
N MET A 91 -5.63 -6.13 -2.88
CA MET A 91 -4.36 -6.19 -2.17
C MET A 91 -4.45 -5.64 -0.76
N ILE A 92 -5.46 -4.85 -0.47
CA ILE A 92 -5.65 -4.22 0.83
C ILE A 92 -7.05 -4.53 1.31
N ILE A 93 -7.19 -4.77 2.60
CA ILE A 93 -8.52 -4.96 3.20
C ILE A 93 -8.81 -3.83 4.15
N ARG A 94 -10.09 -3.53 4.26
CA ARG A 94 -10.56 -2.50 5.18
C ARG A 94 -11.11 -3.21 6.40
N LEU A 95 -10.65 -2.80 7.57
CA LEU A 95 -11.06 -3.45 8.82
C LEU A 95 -12.27 -2.78 9.45
#